data_a5cc50d7600d34f7f7e70ae9780151c7
#
_entry.id   a5cc50d7600d34f7f7e70ae9780151c7
#
_cell.length_a   1.000
_cell.length_b   1.000
_cell.length_c   1.000
_cell.angle_alpha   90.00
_cell.angle_beta   90.00
_cell.angle_gamma   90.00
#
_symmetry.space_group_name_H-M   'P 1'
#
loop_
_entity.id
_entity.type
_entity.pdbx_description
1 polymer ?
#
loop_
_entity_poly.entity_id
_entity_poly.type
_entity_poly.pdbx_seq_one_letter_code
_entity_poly.pdbx_strand_id
1 'polypeptide(L)'
;MERKMKSMDGNNAAAHVSYAFSEVAAIYPITPSSPMADFVDQWSANGLKNIFGTKVKVVEMQSEAGAAGAVHGSLGAGALTTTYTASQGLLLMIPNMYKIAAEQLPAVFHVSARTVSTQALNIFGDHSDVMACRQTGFAMLCE
;
A
#
# COMPACT_ATOMS: atom_id res chain seq x y z
N MET A 1 1.23 31.17 -1.43
CA MET A 1 0.90 30.25 -0.29
C MET A 1 2.23 29.73 0.26
N GLU A 2 2.53 29.99 1.52
CA GLU A 2 3.77 29.52 2.13
C GLU A 2 3.72 28.01 2.33
N ARG A 3 4.75 27.30 1.88
CA ARG A 3 4.83 25.85 2.04
C ARG A 3 5.22 25.50 3.48
N LYS A 4 4.37 24.76 4.16
CA LYS A 4 4.69 24.25 5.50
C LYS A 4 5.65 23.07 5.39
N MET A 5 6.78 23.16 6.07
CA MET A 5 7.76 22.10 6.17
C MET A 5 7.54 21.31 7.47
N LYS A 6 7.67 19.98 7.40
CA LYS A 6 7.57 19.07 8.55
C LYS A 6 8.61 17.97 8.42
N SER A 7 9.28 17.65 9.52
CA SER A 7 10.14 16.46 9.60
C SER A 7 9.26 15.25 9.95
N MET A 8 9.40 14.17 9.17
CA MET A 8 8.66 12.92 9.39
C MET A 8 9.45 11.74 8.81
N ASP A 9 9.12 10.52 9.22
CA ASP A 9 9.67 9.31 8.60
C ASP A 9 9.01 9.01 7.24
N GLY A 10 9.63 8.10 6.47
CA GLY A 10 9.17 7.74 5.13
C GLY A 10 7.77 7.12 5.12
N ASN A 11 7.43 6.30 6.10
CA ASN A 11 6.09 5.70 6.19
C ASN A 11 5.00 6.77 6.37
N ASN A 12 5.27 7.77 7.23
CA ASN A 12 4.33 8.88 7.44
C ASN A 12 4.19 9.72 6.16
N ALA A 13 5.30 10.01 5.48
CA ALA A 13 5.29 10.77 4.23
C ALA A 13 4.50 10.04 3.12
N ALA A 14 4.75 8.75 2.93
CA ALA A 14 4.04 7.92 1.97
C ALA A 14 2.55 7.82 2.30
N ALA A 15 2.20 7.56 3.57
CA ALA A 15 0.82 7.51 4.03
C ALA A 15 0.08 8.84 3.78
N HIS A 16 0.74 9.98 4.05
CA HIS A 16 0.16 11.30 3.86
C HIS A 16 -0.22 11.56 2.40
N VAL A 17 0.68 11.23 1.47
CA VAL A 17 0.41 11.41 0.04
C VAL A 17 -0.62 10.40 -0.45
N SER A 18 -0.50 9.13 -0.08
CA SER A 18 -1.45 8.09 -0.50
C SER A 18 -2.86 8.37 -0.01
N TYR A 19 -3.03 8.86 1.22
CA TYR A 19 -4.34 9.25 1.75
C TYR A 19 -5.01 10.32 0.89
N ALA A 20 -4.23 11.32 0.47
CA ALA A 20 -4.77 12.42 -0.35
C ALA A 20 -5.34 11.94 -1.68
N PHE A 21 -4.75 10.92 -2.30
CA PHE A 21 -5.11 10.44 -3.64
C PHE A 21 -5.88 9.11 -3.66
N SER A 22 -6.29 8.58 -2.51
CA SER A 22 -7.04 7.32 -2.44
C SER A 22 -8.47 7.53 -1.95
N GLU A 23 -9.38 6.72 -2.45
CA GLU A 23 -10.77 6.62 -1.98
C GLU A 23 -10.94 5.40 -1.06
N VAL A 24 -10.17 4.34 -1.34
CA VAL A 24 -10.17 3.10 -0.55
C VAL A 24 -8.74 2.70 -0.21
N ALA A 25 -8.53 2.21 1.00
CA ALA A 25 -7.32 1.53 1.42
C ALA A 25 -7.70 0.13 1.91
N ALA A 26 -7.29 -0.91 1.19
CA ALA A 26 -7.48 -2.29 1.63
C ALA A 26 -6.19 -2.77 2.27
N ILE A 27 -6.23 -3.12 3.55
CA ILE A 27 -5.05 -3.33 4.36
C ILE A 27 -5.03 -4.72 5.02
N TYR A 28 -3.83 -5.22 5.21
CA TYR A 28 -3.48 -6.25 6.18
C TYR A 28 -2.06 -5.95 6.66
N PRO A 29 -1.93 -5.28 7.84
CA PRO A 29 -0.67 -4.69 8.26
C PRO A 29 0.46 -5.71 8.46
N ILE A 30 1.65 -5.35 8.00
CA ILE A 30 2.88 -6.12 8.17
C ILE A 30 4.07 -5.19 8.43
N THR A 31 4.94 -5.53 9.38
CA THR A 31 6.15 -4.76 9.68
C THR A 31 7.14 -4.82 8.50
N PRO A 32 7.77 -3.69 8.08
CA PRO A 32 7.72 -2.34 8.69
C PRO A 32 6.69 -1.37 8.08
N SER A 33 5.77 -1.84 7.24
CA SER A 33 4.78 -1.00 6.57
C SER A 33 3.55 -0.67 7.44
N SER A 34 3.34 -1.36 8.55
CA SER A 34 2.17 -1.18 9.43
C SER A 34 1.88 0.28 9.79
N PRO A 35 2.88 1.14 10.11
CA PRO A 35 2.60 2.54 10.43
C PRO A 35 1.87 3.30 9.32
N MET A 36 2.06 2.95 8.04
CA MET A 36 1.31 3.59 6.95
C MET A 36 -0.19 3.30 7.07
N ALA A 37 -0.55 2.04 7.29
CA ALA A 37 -1.94 1.63 7.49
C ALA A 37 -2.55 2.27 8.74
N ASP A 38 -1.80 2.29 9.85
CA ASP A 38 -2.24 2.89 11.12
C ASP A 38 -2.54 4.38 10.97
N PHE A 39 -1.67 5.15 10.29
CA PHE A 39 -1.91 6.57 10.02
C PHE A 39 -3.17 6.79 9.18
N VAL A 40 -3.32 6.01 8.11
CA VAL A 40 -4.47 6.13 7.20
C VAL A 40 -5.78 5.80 7.92
N ASP A 41 -5.80 4.75 8.73
CA ASP A 41 -6.97 4.39 9.52
C ASP A 41 -7.32 5.48 10.56
N GLN A 42 -6.31 5.97 11.28
CA GLN A 42 -6.49 7.05 12.26
C GLN A 42 -7.04 8.32 11.60
N TRP A 43 -6.50 8.73 10.44
CA TRP A 43 -6.98 9.92 9.74
C TRP A 43 -8.39 9.75 9.22
N SER A 44 -8.72 8.57 8.71
CA SER A 44 -10.08 8.24 8.27
C SER A 44 -11.07 8.29 9.43
N ALA A 45 -10.74 7.67 10.57
CA ALA A 45 -11.55 7.69 11.78
C ALA A 45 -11.79 9.11 12.30
N ASN A 46 -10.77 9.98 12.20
CA ASN A 46 -10.85 11.39 12.59
C ASN A 46 -11.55 12.28 11.54
N GLY A 47 -12.05 11.72 10.45
CA GLY A 47 -12.81 12.45 9.45
C GLY A 47 -11.99 13.29 8.49
N LEU A 48 -10.67 13.07 8.39
CA LEU A 48 -9.84 13.74 7.40
C LEU A 48 -10.37 13.45 5.99
N LYS A 49 -10.43 14.47 5.16
CA LYS A 49 -10.87 14.34 3.78
C LYS A 49 -9.68 14.26 2.83
N ASN A 50 -9.80 13.41 1.82
CA ASN A 50 -8.89 13.34 0.69
C ASN A 50 -9.12 14.54 -0.26
N ILE A 51 -8.37 14.60 -1.37
CA ILE A 51 -8.52 15.68 -2.37
C ILE A 51 -9.89 15.68 -3.07
N PHE A 52 -10.62 14.56 -3.03
CA PHE A 52 -11.97 14.42 -3.61
C PHE A 52 -13.07 14.87 -2.63
N GLY A 53 -12.71 15.31 -1.43
CA GLY A 53 -13.65 15.79 -0.41
C GLY A 53 -14.33 14.68 0.41
N THR A 54 -13.88 13.44 0.28
CA THR A 54 -14.40 12.27 0.99
C THR A 54 -13.36 11.70 1.96
N LYS A 55 -13.80 10.90 2.94
CA LYS A 55 -12.90 10.12 3.78
C LYS A 55 -12.43 8.89 3.01
N VAL A 56 -11.19 8.48 3.20
CA VAL A 56 -10.71 7.19 2.69
C VAL A 56 -11.45 6.07 3.42
N LYS A 57 -12.04 5.15 2.67
CA LYS A 57 -12.62 3.94 3.24
C LYS A 57 -11.53 2.93 3.53
N VAL A 58 -11.24 2.70 4.80
CA VAL A 58 -10.28 1.67 5.21
C VAL A 58 -11.00 0.34 5.41
N VAL A 59 -10.46 -0.72 4.81
CA VAL A 59 -10.98 -2.08 4.92
C VAL A 59 -9.84 -3.01 5.32
N GLU A 60 -9.90 -3.53 6.54
CA GLU A 60 -8.96 -4.55 7.00
C GLU A 60 -9.42 -5.94 6.55
N MET A 61 -8.50 -6.66 5.95
CA MET A 61 -8.75 -7.99 5.39
C MET A 61 -8.15 -9.07 6.29
N GLN A 62 -8.26 -10.33 5.91
CA GLN A 62 -7.76 -11.48 6.67
C GLN A 62 -6.40 -12.01 6.17
N SER A 63 -5.89 -11.43 5.09
CA SER A 63 -4.58 -11.73 4.52
C SER A 63 -4.19 -10.68 3.49
N GLU A 64 -2.91 -10.63 3.15
CA GLU A 64 -2.41 -9.76 2.07
C GLU A 64 -3.00 -10.14 0.70
N ALA A 65 -3.18 -11.43 0.44
CA ALA A 65 -3.87 -11.88 -0.78
C ALA A 65 -5.32 -11.37 -0.83
N GLY A 66 -6.01 -11.37 0.31
CA GLY A 66 -7.34 -10.80 0.45
C GLY A 66 -7.34 -9.29 0.24
N ALA A 67 -6.36 -8.57 0.80
CA ALA A 67 -6.20 -7.13 0.60
C ALA A 67 -5.98 -6.82 -0.90
N ALA A 68 -5.11 -7.54 -1.58
CA ALA A 68 -4.88 -7.37 -3.01
C ALA A 68 -6.14 -7.69 -3.86
N GLY A 69 -6.93 -8.70 -3.45
CA GLY A 69 -8.22 -8.99 -4.09
C GLY A 69 -9.23 -7.87 -3.91
N ALA A 70 -9.30 -7.28 -2.71
CA ALA A 70 -10.14 -6.11 -2.44
C ALA A 70 -9.70 -4.88 -3.23
N VAL A 71 -8.37 -4.64 -3.35
CA VAL A 71 -7.81 -3.60 -4.24
C VAL A 71 -8.28 -3.82 -5.67
N HIS A 72 -8.10 -5.03 -6.20
CA HIS A 72 -8.49 -5.36 -7.58
C HIS A 72 -9.99 -5.10 -7.82
N GLY A 73 -10.86 -5.64 -6.95
CA GLY A 73 -12.29 -5.43 -7.08
C GLY A 73 -12.74 -3.98 -6.96
N SER A 74 -12.13 -3.22 -6.05
CA SER A 74 -12.42 -1.81 -5.83
C SER A 74 -11.99 -0.94 -7.03
N LEU A 75 -10.80 -1.20 -7.58
CA LEU A 75 -10.32 -0.55 -8.81
C LEU A 75 -11.23 -0.85 -10.00
N GLY A 76 -11.66 -2.12 -10.16
CA GLY A 76 -12.60 -2.51 -11.20
C GLY A 76 -13.97 -1.84 -11.08
N ALA A 77 -14.37 -1.44 -9.86
CA ALA A 77 -15.55 -0.64 -9.59
C ALA A 77 -15.33 0.88 -9.79
N GLY A 78 -14.10 1.30 -10.13
CA GLY A 78 -13.75 2.68 -10.45
C GLY A 78 -13.25 3.52 -9.27
N ALA A 79 -13.01 2.94 -8.08
CA ALA A 79 -12.49 3.67 -6.94
C ALA A 79 -10.95 3.62 -6.92
N LEU A 80 -10.28 4.77 -6.74
CA LEU A 80 -8.83 4.82 -6.55
C LEU A 80 -8.46 4.13 -5.24
N THR A 81 -7.74 3.03 -5.35
CA THR A 81 -7.48 2.14 -4.22
C THR A 81 -6.00 1.86 -4.04
N THR A 82 -5.56 1.84 -2.80
CA THR A 82 -4.18 1.56 -2.41
C THR A 82 -4.09 0.45 -1.35
N THR A 83 -2.88 -0.05 -1.14
CA THR A 83 -2.52 -0.96 -0.04
C THR A 83 -1.10 -0.70 0.45
N TYR A 84 -0.79 -1.19 1.65
CA TYR A 84 0.51 -1.05 2.31
C TYR A 84 1.00 -2.42 2.72
N THR A 85 2.24 -2.78 2.34
CA THR A 85 2.74 -4.13 2.58
C THR A 85 4.27 -4.19 2.64
N ALA A 86 4.80 -5.37 2.88
CA ALA A 86 6.23 -5.67 2.91
C ALA A 86 6.46 -7.17 2.71
N SER A 87 7.66 -7.57 2.27
CA SER A 87 8.18 -8.94 2.34
C SER A 87 7.20 -10.01 1.81
N GLN A 88 6.92 -11.04 2.62
CA GLN A 88 6.00 -12.12 2.26
C GLN A 88 4.60 -11.62 1.93
N GLY A 89 4.15 -10.52 2.56
CA GLY A 89 2.87 -9.91 2.25
C GLY A 89 2.78 -9.47 0.79
N LEU A 90 3.83 -8.81 0.29
CA LEU A 90 3.90 -8.44 -1.12
C LEU A 90 3.90 -9.66 -2.04
N LEU A 91 4.63 -10.74 -1.67
CA LEU A 91 4.66 -11.98 -2.45
C LEU A 91 3.27 -12.62 -2.56
N LEU A 92 2.46 -12.56 -1.50
CA LEU A 92 1.08 -13.05 -1.52
C LEU A 92 0.15 -12.23 -2.43
N MET A 93 0.53 -11.02 -2.77
CA MET A 93 -0.23 -10.14 -3.67
C MET A 93 0.06 -10.38 -5.15
N ILE A 94 1.15 -11.07 -5.50
CA ILE A 94 1.64 -11.27 -6.88
C ILE A 94 0.54 -11.74 -7.85
N PRO A 95 -0.30 -12.74 -7.54
CA PRO A 95 -1.35 -13.17 -8.47
C PRO A 95 -2.34 -12.09 -8.84
N ASN A 96 -2.70 -11.22 -7.89
CA ASN A 96 -3.58 -10.08 -8.16
C ASN A 96 -2.84 -8.95 -8.87
N MET A 97 -1.54 -8.75 -8.61
CA MET A 97 -0.74 -7.75 -9.33
C MET A 97 -0.73 -8.04 -10.84
N TYR A 98 -0.55 -9.30 -11.25
CA TYR A 98 -0.66 -9.68 -12.67
C TYR A 98 -2.01 -9.30 -13.29
N LYS A 99 -3.11 -9.51 -12.58
CA LYS A 99 -4.46 -9.16 -13.06
C LYS A 99 -4.64 -7.66 -13.17
N ILE A 100 -4.28 -6.93 -12.12
CA ILE A 100 -4.37 -5.47 -12.07
C ILE A 100 -3.56 -4.83 -13.20
N ALA A 101 -2.33 -5.33 -13.44
CA ALA A 101 -1.47 -4.85 -14.51
C ALA A 101 -2.03 -5.16 -15.90
N ALA A 102 -2.52 -6.40 -16.11
CA ALA A 102 -3.11 -6.82 -17.39
C ALA A 102 -4.38 -6.02 -17.74
N GLU A 103 -5.16 -5.66 -16.74
CA GLU A 103 -6.37 -4.83 -16.88
C GLU A 103 -6.08 -3.33 -16.90
N GLN A 104 -4.80 -2.93 -16.75
CA GLN A 104 -4.35 -1.53 -16.74
C GLN A 104 -5.07 -0.66 -15.68
N LEU A 105 -5.38 -1.25 -14.54
CA LEU A 105 -6.05 -0.54 -13.45
C LEU A 105 -5.06 0.35 -12.68
N PRO A 106 -5.46 1.58 -12.29
CA PRO A 106 -4.57 2.56 -11.65
C PRO A 106 -4.35 2.24 -10.17
N ALA A 107 -3.45 1.32 -9.87
CA ALA A 107 -3.11 0.91 -8.51
C ALA A 107 -1.75 1.43 -8.06
N VAL A 108 -1.64 1.84 -6.80
CA VAL A 108 -0.36 2.09 -6.13
C VAL A 108 -0.26 1.20 -4.91
N PHE A 109 0.79 0.37 -4.87
CA PHE A 109 1.14 -0.44 -3.71
C PHE A 109 2.33 0.22 -3.02
N HIS A 110 2.18 0.59 -1.77
CA HIS A 110 3.24 1.18 -0.96
C HIS A 110 3.96 0.08 -0.20
N VAL A 111 5.25 -0.05 -0.45
CA VAL A 111 6.07 -1.14 0.09
C VAL A 111 7.20 -0.56 0.93
N SER A 112 7.20 -0.86 2.22
CA SER A 112 8.39 -0.69 3.05
C SER A 112 9.24 -1.95 2.90
N ALA A 113 10.13 -1.94 1.89
CA ALA A 113 10.84 -3.11 1.43
C ALA A 113 11.62 -3.80 2.55
N ARG A 114 11.39 -5.08 2.72
CA ARG A 114 11.97 -5.93 3.77
C ARG A 114 12.43 -7.24 3.17
N THR A 115 13.56 -7.76 3.67
CA THR A 115 14.06 -9.06 3.24
C THR A 115 12.99 -10.16 3.33
N VAL A 116 12.96 -11.01 2.33
CA VAL A 116 12.08 -12.19 2.34
C VAL A 116 12.71 -13.23 3.27
N SER A 117 11.99 -13.63 4.30
CA SER A 117 12.46 -14.63 5.25
C SER A 117 12.65 -16.00 4.60
N THR A 118 13.80 -16.60 4.83
CA THR A 118 14.12 -17.94 4.37
C THR A 118 14.32 -18.90 5.55
N GLN A 119 15.38 -18.70 6.34
CA GLN A 119 15.70 -19.55 7.49
C GLN A 119 15.24 -18.97 8.81
N ALA A 120 15.21 -17.65 8.92
CA ALA A 120 14.78 -16.91 10.11
C ALA A 120 14.07 -15.64 9.74
N LEU A 121 13.21 -15.13 10.64
CA LEU A 121 12.58 -13.83 10.47
C LEU A 121 13.67 -12.74 10.49
N ASN A 122 13.62 -11.89 9.48
CA ASN A 122 14.47 -10.70 9.37
C ASN A 122 13.59 -9.52 8.99
N ILE A 123 13.72 -8.42 9.74
CA ILE A 123 12.93 -7.19 9.56
C ILE A 123 13.73 -6.05 8.93
N PHE A 124 15.01 -6.28 8.59
CA PHE A 124 15.84 -5.26 7.98
C PHE A 124 15.43 -4.97 6.53
N GLY A 125 15.67 -3.72 6.11
CA GLY A 125 15.44 -3.27 4.76
C GLY A 125 16.26 -4.06 3.74
N ASP A 126 15.59 -4.52 2.70
CA ASP A 126 16.17 -5.27 1.59
C ASP A 126 15.19 -5.20 0.42
N HIS A 127 15.67 -5.36 -0.80
CA HIS A 127 14.85 -5.26 -2.01
C HIS A 127 14.43 -6.62 -2.60
N SER A 128 14.65 -7.73 -1.91
CA SER A 128 14.30 -9.06 -2.39
C SER A 128 12.81 -9.23 -2.65
N ASP A 129 11.96 -8.62 -1.84
CA ASP A 129 10.51 -8.66 -2.00
C ASP A 129 10.04 -7.94 -3.28
N VAL A 130 10.47 -6.69 -3.48
CA VAL A 130 10.10 -5.93 -4.70
C VAL A 130 10.73 -6.54 -5.95
N MET A 131 11.93 -7.09 -5.86
CA MET A 131 12.57 -7.78 -6.99
C MET A 131 11.84 -9.07 -7.38
N ALA A 132 11.20 -9.76 -6.43
CA ALA A 132 10.34 -10.91 -6.74
C ALA A 132 9.10 -10.50 -7.55
N CYS A 133 8.67 -9.24 -7.45
CA CYS A 133 7.49 -8.72 -8.15
C CYS A 133 7.80 -8.09 -9.53
N ARG A 134 9.07 -8.01 -9.94
CA ARG A 134 9.50 -7.29 -11.16
C ARG A 134 8.84 -7.76 -12.46
N GLN A 135 8.29 -8.98 -12.49
CA GLN A 135 7.66 -9.57 -13.67
C GLN A 135 6.14 -9.36 -13.72
N THR A 136 5.53 -8.75 -12.70
CA THR A 136 4.07 -8.62 -12.58
C THR A 136 3.47 -7.59 -13.54
N GLY A 137 4.28 -6.73 -14.14
CA GLY A 137 3.83 -5.62 -14.97
C GLY A 137 3.64 -4.30 -14.22
N PHE A 138 3.85 -4.29 -12.91
CA PHE A 138 3.90 -3.04 -12.13
C PHE A 138 5.21 -2.30 -12.41
N ALA A 139 5.12 -0.98 -12.56
CA ALA A 139 6.29 -0.11 -12.50
C ALA A 139 6.81 -0.01 -11.06
N MET A 140 8.13 0.05 -10.89
CA MET A 140 8.78 0.24 -9.61
C MET A 140 9.35 1.66 -9.52
N LEU A 141 8.99 2.35 -8.44
CA LEU A 141 9.60 3.61 -8.02
C LEU A 141 10.28 3.35 -6.68
N CYS A 142 11.60 3.46 -6.62
CA CYS A 142 12.39 3.16 -5.42
C CYS A 142 13.13 4.41 -4.96
N GLU A 143 13.18 4.60 -3.63
CA GLU A 143 13.97 5.62 -2.93
C GLU A 143 15.00 4.96 -2.01
#